data_b904f510da77f1c60eb0f4c887006c7f
#
_entry.id   b904f510da77f1c60eb0f4c887006c7f
#
_cell.length_a   1.000
_cell.length_b   1.000
_cell.length_c   1.000
_cell.angle_alpha   90.00
_cell.angle_beta   90.00
_cell.angle_gamma   90.00
#
_symmetry.space_group_name_H-M   'P 1'
#
loop_
_entity.id
_entity.type
_entity.pdbx_description
1 polymer ?
#
loop_
_entity_poly.entity_id
_entity_poly.type
_entity_poly.pdbx_seq_one_letter_code
_entity_poly.pdbx_strand_id
1 'polypeptide(L)'
;MKIEYPTQGTCAKAILIDVDDTTKTINNVTFIGGCNGNTSGISMLVKGMKVDDVIQRLNGIQCGMKTTSCPDQLAKALKSACQPD
;
A
#
# COMPACT_ATOMS: atom_id res chain seq x y z
N MET A 1 2.82 -11.98 7.86
CA MET A 1 1.92 -12.21 6.70
C MET A 1 2.47 -11.47 5.50
N LYS A 2 2.58 -12.15 4.39
CA LYS A 2 3.06 -11.52 3.16
C LYS A 2 1.91 -11.41 2.17
N ILE A 3 1.77 -10.23 1.57
CA ILE A 3 0.68 -9.91 0.67
C ILE A 3 1.27 -9.55 -0.69
N GLU A 4 0.72 -10.12 -1.74
CA GLU A 4 1.02 -9.71 -3.10
C GLU A 4 -0.28 -9.20 -3.72
N TYR A 5 -0.30 -7.94 -4.11
CA TYR A 5 -1.52 -7.30 -4.60
C TYR A 5 -1.30 -6.72 -6.00
N PRO A 6 -1.96 -7.25 -7.02
CA PRO A 6 -1.87 -6.67 -8.36
C PRO A 6 -2.61 -5.34 -8.38
N THR A 7 -1.92 -4.28 -8.79
CA THR A 7 -2.51 -2.94 -8.83
C THR A 7 -3.24 -2.69 -10.13
N GLN A 8 -4.17 -1.73 -10.10
CA GLN A 8 -4.89 -1.28 -11.29
C GLN A 8 -5.00 0.24 -11.25
N GLY A 9 -4.90 0.85 -12.44
CA GLY A 9 -5.06 2.29 -12.56
C GLY A 9 -3.89 3.11 -12.06
N THR A 10 -2.73 2.49 -11.83
CA THR A 10 -1.52 3.19 -11.38
C THR A 10 -0.32 2.80 -12.23
N CYS A 11 0.80 3.50 -12.02
CA CYS A 11 2.04 3.18 -12.70
C CYS A 11 2.66 1.87 -12.22
N ALA A 12 2.44 1.50 -10.99
CA ALA A 12 2.96 0.24 -10.43
C ALA A 12 2.18 -0.94 -10.97
N LYS A 13 2.84 -2.09 -11.06
CA LYS A 13 2.21 -3.34 -11.51
C LYS A 13 1.67 -4.16 -10.37
N ALA A 14 2.35 -4.15 -9.23
CA ALA A 14 1.96 -4.91 -8.05
C ALA A 14 2.60 -4.31 -6.81
N ILE A 15 2.08 -4.69 -5.64
CA ILE A 15 2.63 -4.28 -4.35
C ILE A 15 2.89 -5.54 -3.54
N LEU A 16 4.09 -5.64 -2.99
CA LEU A 16 4.46 -6.70 -2.06
C LEU A 16 4.54 -6.10 -0.66
N ILE A 17 3.77 -6.65 0.27
CA ILE A 17 3.67 -6.09 1.62
C ILE A 17 3.99 -7.20 2.64
N ASP A 18 4.82 -6.87 3.63
CA ASP A 18 5.10 -7.75 4.76
C ASP A 18 4.53 -7.11 6.02
N VAL A 19 3.57 -7.79 6.63
CA VAL A 19 2.86 -7.31 7.82
C VAL A 19 3.12 -8.25 8.99
N ASP A 20 3.40 -7.66 10.16
CA ASP A 20 3.50 -8.43 11.41
C ASP A 20 2.08 -8.80 11.85
N ASP A 21 1.78 -10.09 11.90
CA ASP A 21 0.45 -10.58 12.23
C ASP A 21 0.06 -10.29 13.69
N THR A 22 1.03 -10.23 14.56
CA THR A 22 0.79 -10.04 16.00
C THR A 22 0.44 -8.59 16.31
N THR A 23 1.25 -7.65 15.79
CA THR A 23 1.08 -6.21 16.11
C THR A 23 0.29 -5.47 15.05
N LYS A 24 0.07 -6.08 13.90
CA LYS A 24 -0.59 -5.45 12.74
C LYS A 24 0.15 -4.19 12.30
N THR A 25 1.48 -4.29 12.28
CA THR A 25 2.36 -3.22 11.79
C THR A 25 3.01 -3.66 10.49
N ILE A 26 3.36 -2.65 9.68
CA ILE A 26 4.00 -2.89 8.38
C ILE A 26 5.50 -3.05 8.58
N ASN A 27 6.03 -4.21 8.19
CA ASN A 27 7.47 -4.48 8.23
C ASN A 27 8.16 -3.95 6.98
N ASN A 28 7.53 -4.12 5.82
CA ASN A 28 8.13 -3.72 4.56
C ASN A 28 7.08 -3.60 3.47
N VAL A 29 7.32 -2.70 2.51
CA VAL A 29 6.47 -2.53 1.32
C VAL A 29 7.39 -2.37 0.12
N THR A 30 7.11 -3.10 -0.95
CA THR A 30 7.84 -2.99 -2.21
C THR A 30 6.83 -2.82 -3.34
N PHE A 31 7.00 -1.76 -4.13
CA PHE A 31 6.20 -1.55 -5.32
C PHE A 31 6.96 -2.10 -6.53
N ILE A 32 6.28 -2.89 -7.34
CA ILE A 32 6.84 -3.43 -8.58
C ILE A 32 6.48 -2.46 -9.71
N GLY A 33 7.47 -1.80 -10.27
CA GLY A 33 7.25 -0.76 -11.28
C GLY A 33 6.80 0.55 -10.67
N GLY A 34 6.36 1.49 -11.50
CA GLY A 34 5.84 2.77 -11.05
C GLY A 34 6.89 3.87 -10.93
N CYS A 35 6.52 4.95 -10.25
CA CYS A 35 7.38 6.12 -10.07
C CYS A 35 8.31 5.88 -8.89
N ASN A 36 9.58 5.63 -9.16
CA ASN A 36 10.55 5.24 -8.13
C ASN A 36 10.58 6.19 -6.93
N GLY A 37 10.62 7.49 -7.17
CA GLY A 37 10.70 8.45 -6.07
C GLY A 37 9.47 8.40 -5.17
N ASN A 38 8.29 8.39 -5.76
CA ASN A 38 7.04 8.38 -5.02
C ASN A 38 6.84 7.07 -4.26
N THR A 39 7.05 5.93 -4.94
CA THR A 39 6.82 4.63 -4.32
C THR A 39 7.86 4.32 -3.25
N SER A 40 9.12 4.73 -3.47
CA SER A 40 10.16 4.57 -2.44
C SER A 40 9.86 5.40 -1.20
N GLY A 41 9.39 6.64 -1.39
CA GLY A 41 9.02 7.51 -0.29
C GLY A 41 7.90 6.92 0.55
N ILE A 42 6.86 6.42 -0.11
CA ILE A 42 5.72 5.81 0.58
C ILE A 42 6.17 4.54 1.33
N SER A 43 6.99 3.71 0.70
CA SER A 43 7.49 2.49 1.32
C SER A 43 8.24 2.78 2.62
N MET A 44 9.07 3.82 2.62
CA MET A 44 9.80 4.20 3.82
C MET A 44 8.89 4.83 4.87
N LEU A 45 7.93 5.63 4.44
CA LEU A 45 7.04 6.35 5.35
C LEU A 45 6.14 5.39 6.14
N VAL A 46 5.61 4.36 5.49
CA VAL A 46 4.65 3.45 6.14
C VAL A 46 5.33 2.35 6.95
N LYS A 47 6.63 2.17 6.79
CA LYS A 47 7.37 1.14 7.53
C LYS A 47 7.27 1.41 9.03
N GLY A 48 6.81 0.42 9.78
CA GLY A 48 6.59 0.54 11.21
C GLY A 48 5.24 1.11 11.61
N MET A 49 4.43 1.57 10.64
CA MET A 49 3.09 2.07 10.93
C MET A 49 2.10 0.92 11.08
N LYS A 50 1.04 1.16 11.84
CA LYS A 50 -0.04 0.19 11.94
C LYS A 50 -0.86 0.17 10.67
N VAL A 51 -1.34 -1.01 10.30
CA VAL A 51 -2.15 -1.21 9.09
C VAL A 51 -3.33 -0.24 9.04
N ASP A 52 -4.07 -0.13 10.16
CA ASP A 52 -5.25 0.74 10.21
C ASP A 52 -4.91 2.20 9.94
N ASP A 53 -3.77 2.67 10.46
CA ASP A 53 -3.33 4.04 10.25
C ASP A 53 -2.97 4.29 8.78
N VAL A 54 -2.32 3.33 8.15
CA VAL A 54 -1.97 3.44 6.74
C VAL A 54 -3.23 3.49 5.88
N ILE A 55 -4.18 2.60 6.14
CA ILE A 55 -5.45 2.58 5.40
C ILE A 55 -6.15 3.93 5.52
N GLN A 56 -6.25 4.44 6.74
CA GLN A 56 -6.97 5.68 7.00
C GLN A 56 -6.33 6.87 6.28
N ARG A 57 -5.00 6.92 6.25
CA ARG A 57 -4.27 8.05 5.67
C ARG A 57 -4.19 8.01 4.16
N LEU A 58 -4.12 6.83 3.57
CA LEU A 58 -3.84 6.68 2.14
C LEU A 58 -5.06 6.35 1.29
N ASN A 59 -6.13 5.87 1.91
CA ASN A 59 -7.33 5.47 1.18
C ASN A 59 -7.97 6.69 0.47
N GLY A 60 -8.26 6.53 -0.82
CA GLY A 60 -8.92 7.57 -1.58
C GLY A 60 -8.02 8.59 -2.23
N ILE A 61 -6.70 8.52 -2.03
CA ILE A 61 -5.77 9.45 -2.67
C ILE A 61 -5.76 9.18 -4.18
N GLN A 62 -5.95 10.23 -4.96
CA GLN A 62 -5.96 10.14 -6.42
C GLN A 62 -4.68 10.73 -7.01
N CYS A 63 -4.26 10.20 -8.15
CA CYS A 63 -3.10 10.68 -8.86
C CYS A 63 -3.56 11.39 -10.15
N GLY A 64 -3.52 12.72 -10.14
CA GLY A 64 -3.94 13.52 -11.29
C GLY A 64 -5.40 13.24 -11.67
N MET A 65 -5.61 12.84 -12.92
CA MET A 65 -6.95 12.54 -13.44
C MET A 65 -7.38 11.10 -13.15
N LYS A 66 -6.54 10.29 -12.55
CA LYS A 66 -6.85 8.89 -12.26
C LYS A 66 -7.74 8.81 -11.03
N THR A 67 -8.56 7.76 -10.96
CA THR A 67 -9.45 7.53 -9.83
C THR A 67 -8.74 6.90 -8.64
N THR A 68 -7.48 6.50 -8.80
CA THR A 68 -6.69 5.86 -7.76
C THR A 68 -5.22 6.29 -7.87
N SER A 69 -4.39 5.79 -6.98
CA SER A 69 -2.96 6.08 -6.94
C SER A 69 -2.22 4.91 -6.30
N CYS A 70 -0.89 4.92 -6.34
CA CYS A 70 -0.10 3.90 -5.64
C CYS A 70 -0.40 3.88 -4.14
N PRO A 71 -0.46 5.02 -3.44
CA PRO A 71 -0.88 5.03 -2.03
C PRO A 71 -2.28 4.45 -1.81
N ASP A 72 -3.23 4.83 -2.66
CA ASP A 72 -4.60 4.32 -2.55
C ASP A 72 -4.63 2.80 -2.77
N GLN A 73 -3.88 2.30 -3.75
CA GLN A 73 -3.80 0.86 -4.00
C GLN A 73 -3.18 0.12 -2.82
N LEU A 74 -2.19 0.71 -2.16
CA LEU A 74 -1.62 0.13 -0.94
C LEU A 74 -2.68 0.02 0.15
N ALA A 75 -3.47 1.07 0.35
CA ALA A 75 -4.55 1.05 1.33
C ALA A 75 -5.57 -0.04 0.98
N LYS A 76 -5.93 -0.18 -0.28
CA LYS A 76 -6.88 -1.19 -0.72
C LYS A 76 -6.34 -2.61 -0.52
N ALA A 77 -5.05 -2.81 -0.77
CA ALA A 77 -4.40 -4.10 -0.55
C ALA A 77 -4.46 -4.49 0.93
N LEU A 78 -4.14 -3.56 1.81
CA LEU A 78 -4.17 -3.78 3.26
C LEU A 78 -5.59 -4.04 3.74
N LYS A 79 -6.54 -3.27 3.24
CA LYS A 79 -7.94 -3.43 3.62
C LYS A 79 -8.47 -4.79 3.22
N SER A 80 -8.15 -5.23 2.01
CA SER A 80 -8.59 -6.52 1.49
C SER A 80 -8.00 -7.69 2.28
N ALA A 81 -6.72 -7.60 2.64
CA ALA A 81 -6.01 -8.70 3.29
C ALA A 81 -6.15 -8.70 4.81
N CYS A 82 -6.23 -7.52 5.42
CA CYS A 82 -6.18 -7.38 6.88
C CYS A 82 -7.52 -6.99 7.49
N GLN A 83 -8.46 -6.49 6.69
CA GLN A 83 -9.80 -6.12 7.12
C GLN A 83 -10.84 -6.67 6.15
N PRO A 84 -10.89 -7.99 5.97
CA PRO A 84 -11.92 -8.57 5.09
C PRO A 84 -13.28 -8.38 5.74
N ASP A 85 -14.24 -8.00 4.98
CA ASP A 85 -15.62 -7.83 5.47
C ASP A 85 -16.29 -9.18 5.72
#